data_04bf0b036008412987a968ba86df5511
#
_entry.id   04bf0b036008412987a968ba86df5511
#
_cell.length_a   1.000
_cell.length_b   1.000
_cell.length_c   1.000
_cell.angle_alpha   90.00
_cell.angle_beta   90.00
_cell.angle_gamma   90.00
#
_symmetry.space_group_name_H-M   'P 1'
#
loop_
_entity.id
_entity.type
_entity.pdbx_description
1 polymer ?
#
loop_
_entity_poly.entity_id
_entity_poly.type
_entity_poly.pdbx_seq_one_letter_code
_entity_poly.pdbx_strand_id
1 'polypeptide(L)'
;MQGFGKTVLFGLLAAAFGVAQAASPITIGVQAPITGQYANEGQGIADAVKLLVKQQNAKGGLLGHPLEVKVCDDQGEAAPAAICARQLVNDGVLAVVGSYTSGAALAAEPIYARANVIQTSDGTSDQLTAHGFKTFFRNAPPNSAEAVFTAAYFKAMGYKKVAVITDHSSFATGLADAVVANAKKDGVDIVDKAYISAGSQNYTPVLTKLNAMHPQAVYFSGYYTDGGLIKAQMAQLGMKAAFIGGDANQNVAFAKIAGSAATGAVIINVPAPQDLPYPVAKEFLSQFKAAYGHQPPSVYTLTNADGLRAVLYTAEKIKSVEPSRLIPALHKLSNFQGLTGNFSWNAQGEREGSGFVAFAIQPDGNYKITYPAAAAK
;
A
#
# COMPACT_ATOMS: atom_id res chain seq x y z
N MET A 1 -94.85 7.52 -12.54
CA MET A 1 -93.94 8.56 -12.05
C MET A 1 -92.58 7.93 -11.90
N GLN A 2 -91.61 8.46 -12.66
CA GLN A 2 -90.27 7.90 -12.87
C GLN A 2 -89.34 8.21 -11.66
N GLY A 3 -88.61 7.21 -11.17
CA GLY A 3 -87.55 7.37 -10.19
C GLY A 3 -86.18 6.99 -10.80
N PHE A 4 -85.35 8.00 -11.02
CA PHE A 4 -83.96 7.87 -11.53
C PHE A 4 -83.04 7.30 -10.47
N GLY A 5 -82.49 6.13 -10.67
CA GLY A 5 -81.37 5.57 -9.88
C GLY A 5 -80.01 6.12 -10.41
N LYS A 6 -79.27 6.83 -9.55
CA LYS A 6 -77.90 7.27 -9.85
C LYS A 6 -76.92 6.16 -9.47
N THR A 7 -76.30 5.52 -10.45
CA THR A 7 -75.19 4.57 -10.27
C THR A 7 -73.89 5.37 -10.08
N VAL A 8 -73.30 5.35 -8.88
CA VAL A 8 -71.99 5.92 -8.60
C VAL A 8 -70.96 4.84 -8.92
N LEU A 9 -70.14 5.09 -9.96
CA LEU A 9 -69.00 4.22 -10.35
C LEU A 9 -67.80 4.61 -9.49
N PHE A 10 -67.44 3.79 -8.51
CA PHE A 10 -66.18 3.91 -7.73
C PHE A 10 -65.02 3.33 -8.57
N GLY A 11 -64.20 4.19 -9.16
CA GLY A 11 -62.96 3.81 -9.80
C GLY A 11 -61.91 3.49 -8.75
N LEU A 12 -61.52 2.19 -8.61
CA LEU A 12 -60.35 1.80 -7.86
C LEU A 12 -59.07 2.20 -8.64
N LEU A 13 -58.40 3.22 -8.18
CA LEU A 13 -57.00 3.50 -8.58
C LEU A 13 -56.09 2.46 -7.89
N ALA A 14 -55.73 1.39 -8.57
CA ALA A 14 -54.66 0.48 -8.14
C ALA A 14 -53.31 1.20 -8.27
N ALA A 15 -52.80 1.76 -7.17
CA ALA A 15 -51.43 2.23 -7.12
C ALA A 15 -50.51 1.00 -7.18
N ALA A 16 -49.91 0.76 -8.35
CA ALA A 16 -48.84 -0.22 -8.50
C ALA A 16 -47.60 0.29 -7.75
N PHE A 17 -47.45 -0.11 -6.50
CA PHE A 17 -46.18 -0.05 -5.79
C PHE A 17 -45.21 -1.01 -6.49
N GLY A 18 -44.45 -0.50 -7.45
CA GLY A 18 -43.30 -1.21 -7.99
C GLY A 18 -42.32 -1.45 -6.83
N VAL A 19 -42.22 -2.70 -6.38
CA VAL A 19 -41.13 -3.12 -5.49
C VAL A 19 -39.85 -2.88 -6.29
N ALA A 20 -39.13 -1.78 -5.99
CA ALA A 20 -37.81 -1.56 -6.54
C ALA A 20 -36.94 -2.73 -6.06
N GLN A 21 -36.66 -3.69 -6.95
CA GLN A 21 -35.75 -4.79 -6.67
C GLN A 21 -34.39 -4.18 -6.38
N ALA A 22 -33.92 -4.30 -5.14
CA ALA A 22 -32.61 -3.82 -4.75
C ALA A 22 -31.57 -4.48 -5.67
N ALA A 23 -30.75 -3.64 -6.31
CA ALA A 23 -29.68 -4.15 -7.17
C ALA A 23 -28.73 -5.04 -6.37
N SER A 24 -28.32 -6.17 -6.95
CA SER A 24 -27.39 -7.08 -6.29
C SER A 24 -26.09 -6.35 -5.94
N PRO A 25 -25.50 -6.59 -4.76
CA PRO A 25 -24.29 -5.90 -4.34
C PRO A 25 -23.09 -6.29 -5.24
N ILE A 26 -22.16 -5.34 -5.39
CA ILE A 26 -20.85 -5.58 -5.97
C ILE A 26 -19.87 -5.78 -4.82
N THR A 27 -19.15 -6.90 -4.82
CA THR A 27 -18.23 -7.27 -3.75
C THR A 27 -16.82 -6.77 -4.07
N ILE A 28 -16.20 -6.08 -3.10
CA ILE A 28 -14.80 -5.69 -3.08
C ILE A 28 -14.05 -6.58 -2.10
N GLY A 29 -12.99 -7.24 -2.56
CA GLY A 29 -12.11 -8.03 -1.72
C GLY A 29 -11.03 -7.16 -1.05
N VAL A 30 -10.69 -7.50 0.17
CA VAL A 30 -9.45 -7.06 0.85
C VAL A 30 -8.67 -8.30 1.17
N GLN A 31 -7.45 -8.38 0.65
CA GLN A 31 -6.48 -9.41 1.00
C GLN A 31 -5.29 -8.72 1.67
N ALA A 32 -5.11 -8.91 2.96
CA ALA A 32 -4.09 -8.19 3.71
C ALA A 32 -3.72 -8.97 5.00
N PRO A 33 -2.55 -8.69 5.60
CA PRO A 33 -2.14 -9.31 6.86
C PRO A 33 -2.93 -8.72 8.04
N ILE A 34 -4.14 -9.22 8.27
CA ILE A 34 -5.02 -8.75 9.35
C ILE A 34 -4.49 -9.19 10.72
N THR A 35 -3.79 -10.32 10.75
CA THR A 35 -3.07 -10.82 11.93
C THR A 35 -1.59 -11.00 11.63
N GLY A 36 -0.78 -11.30 12.66
CA GLY A 36 0.66 -11.57 12.53
C GLY A 36 1.53 -10.32 12.55
N GLN A 37 2.73 -10.46 12.03
CA GLN A 37 3.82 -9.48 12.14
C GLN A 37 3.48 -8.12 11.51
N TYR A 38 2.65 -8.09 10.47
CA TYR A 38 2.31 -6.89 9.71
C TYR A 38 0.86 -6.43 9.93
N ALA A 39 0.21 -6.90 11.01
CA ALA A 39 -1.21 -6.64 11.26
C ALA A 39 -1.57 -5.15 11.30
N ASN A 40 -0.65 -4.29 11.72
CA ASN A 40 -0.87 -2.86 11.75
C ASN A 40 -1.15 -2.28 10.34
N GLU A 41 -0.42 -2.75 9.32
CA GLU A 41 -0.67 -2.37 7.93
C GLU A 41 -1.96 -2.98 7.37
N GLY A 42 -2.16 -4.28 7.58
CA GLY A 42 -3.33 -4.97 7.06
C GLY A 42 -4.64 -4.40 7.58
N GLN A 43 -4.71 -4.07 8.86
CA GLN A 43 -5.88 -3.42 9.46
C GLN A 43 -6.10 -2.03 8.88
N GLY A 44 -5.04 -1.22 8.71
CA GLY A 44 -5.12 0.10 8.07
C GLY A 44 -5.69 0.02 6.66
N ILE A 45 -5.25 -0.96 5.85
CA ILE A 45 -5.77 -1.21 4.51
C ILE A 45 -7.26 -1.58 4.55
N ALA A 46 -7.63 -2.53 5.41
CA ALA A 46 -9.01 -2.98 5.54
C ALA A 46 -9.95 -1.83 5.97
N ASP A 47 -9.51 -1.00 6.88
CA ASP A 47 -10.27 0.13 7.37
C ASP A 47 -10.44 1.22 6.29
N ALA A 48 -9.39 1.48 5.52
CA ALA A 48 -9.49 2.42 4.40
C ALA A 48 -10.51 1.96 3.35
N VAL A 49 -10.50 0.67 2.98
CA VAL A 49 -11.46 0.09 2.02
C VAL A 49 -12.88 0.15 2.57
N LYS A 50 -13.10 -0.22 3.84
CA LYS A 50 -14.42 -0.12 4.48
C LYS A 50 -14.94 1.31 4.51
N LEU A 51 -14.07 2.29 4.80
CA LEU A 51 -14.43 3.71 4.79
C LEU A 51 -14.87 4.15 3.39
N LEU A 52 -14.09 3.83 2.36
CA LEU A 52 -14.41 4.18 0.97
C LEU A 52 -15.71 3.53 0.49
N VAL A 53 -15.93 2.25 0.82
CA VAL A 53 -17.17 1.54 0.48
C VAL A 53 -18.37 2.18 1.18
N LYS A 54 -18.26 2.53 2.47
CA LYS A 54 -19.29 3.27 3.20
C LYS A 54 -19.62 4.61 2.52
N GLN A 55 -18.60 5.36 2.12
CA GLN A 55 -18.76 6.65 1.44
C GLN A 55 -19.40 6.50 0.06
N GLN A 56 -19.01 5.46 -0.71
CA GLN A 56 -19.60 5.18 -2.02
C GLN A 56 -21.07 4.78 -1.89
N ASN A 57 -21.40 3.95 -0.91
CA ASN A 57 -22.79 3.55 -0.65
C ASN A 57 -23.67 4.73 -0.22
N ALA A 58 -23.13 5.67 0.55
CA ALA A 58 -23.86 6.90 0.91
C ALA A 58 -24.18 7.78 -0.31
N LYS A 59 -23.47 7.60 -1.44
CA LYS A 59 -23.71 8.27 -2.73
C LYS A 59 -24.60 7.45 -3.69
N GLY A 60 -25.13 6.30 -3.24
CA GLY A 60 -25.98 5.43 -4.06
C GLY A 60 -25.28 4.20 -4.64
N GLY A 61 -24.12 3.85 -4.13
CA GLY A 61 -23.35 2.68 -4.58
C GLY A 61 -22.54 2.93 -5.84
N LEU A 62 -22.10 1.86 -6.48
CA LEU A 62 -21.39 1.91 -7.78
C LEU A 62 -22.38 1.58 -8.89
N LEU A 63 -22.64 2.52 -9.78
CA LEU A 63 -23.63 2.39 -10.88
C LEU A 63 -25.02 1.96 -10.38
N GLY A 64 -25.42 2.40 -9.16
CA GLY A 64 -26.69 2.03 -8.55
C GLY A 64 -26.68 0.71 -7.78
N HIS A 65 -25.56 0.00 -7.73
CA HIS A 65 -25.39 -1.21 -6.95
C HIS A 65 -24.71 -0.90 -5.62
N PRO A 66 -25.21 -1.38 -4.47
CA PRO A 66 -24.50 -1.26 -3.21
C PRO A 66 -23.19 -2.03 -3.26
N LEU A 67 -22.17 -1.53 -2.57
CA LEU A 67 -20.90 -2.21 -2.40
C LEU A 67 -20.87 -2.98 -1.09
N GLU A 68 -20.24 -4.14 -1.07
CA GLU A 68 -19.89 -4.86 0.14
C GLU A 68 -18.39 -5.22 0.18
N VAL A 69 -17.87 -5.49 1.38
CA VAL A 69 -16.45 -5.80 1.58
C VAL A 69 -16.30 -7.21 2.12
N LYS A 70 -15.46 -8.00 1.49
CA LYS A 70 -14.97 -9.29 1.99
C LYS A 70 -13.50 -9.17 2.35
N VAL A 71 -13.17 -9.47 3.60
CA VAL A 71 -11.78 -9.40 4.10
C VAL A 71 -11.25 -10.82 4.28
N CYS A 72 -10.07 -11.08 3.75
CA CYS A 72 -9.33 -12.32 3.95
C CYS A 72 -7.95 -12.02 4.52
N ASP A 73 -7.60 -12.69 5.63
CA ASP A 73 -6.31 -12.57 6.30
C ASP A 73 -5.26 -13.45 5.61
N ASP A 74 -4.30 -12.84 4.94
CA ASP A 74 -3.19 -13.53 4.30
C ASP A 74 -1.93 -13.59 5.17
N GLN A 75 -1.95 -13.02 6.36
CA GLN A 75 -0.85 -12.98 7.33
C GLN A 75 0.46 -12.41 6.76
N GLY A 76 0.42 -11.85 5.53
CA GLY A 76 1.60 -11.42 4.76
C GLY A 76 2.39 -12.56 4.11
N GLU A 77 1.84 -13.78 4.10
CA GLU A 77 2.51 -15.00 3.71
C GLU A 77 1.94 -15.57 2.40
N ALA A 78 2.81 -16.21 1.59
CA ALA A 78 2.46 -16.71 0.26
C ALA A 78 1.36 -17.79 0.29
N ALA A 79 1.43 -18.75 1.22
CA ALA A 79 0.48 -19.87 1.26
C ALA A 79 -0.92 -19.43 1.71
N PRO A 80 -1.11 -18.68 2.81
CA PRO A 80 -2.40 -18.07 3.15
C PRO A 80 -2.93 -17.13 2.05
N ALA A 81 -2.07 -16.37 1.39
CA ALA A 81 -2.46 -15.48 0.30
C ALA A 81 -3.09 -16.24 -0.89
N ALA A 82 -2.52 -17.38 -1.28
CA ALA A 82 -3.08 -18.22 -2.33
C ALA A 82 -4.44 -18.83 -1.93
N ILE A 83 -4.66 -19.09 -0.64
CA ILE A 83 -5.95 -19.56 -0.11
C ILE A 83 -6.97 -18.41 -0.18
N CYS A 84 -6.60 -17.23 0.32
CA CYS A 84 -7.43 -16.02 0.25
C CYS A 84 -7.83 -15.68 -1.18
N ALA A 85 -6.88 -15.75 -2.13
CA ALA A 85 -7.18 -15.45 -3.53
C ALA A 85 -8.25 -16.39 -4.10
N ARG A 86 -8.17 -17.70 -3.84
CA ARG A 86 -9.21 -18.65 -4.27
C ARG A 86 -10.56 -18.38 -3.61
N GLN A 87 -10.56 -18.05 -2.32
CA GLN A 87 -11.80 -17.72 -1.59
C GLN A 87 -12.46 -16.47 -2.17
N LEU A 88 -11.71 -15.37 -2.35
CA LEU A 88 -12.23 -14.12 -2.88
C LEU A 88 -12.73 -14.27 -4.33
N VAL A 89 -12.03 -15.08 -5.16
CA VAL A 89 -12.53 -15.44 -6.51
C VAL A 89 -13.87 -16.18 -6.42
N ASN A 90 -14.00 -17.15 -5.52
CA ASN A 90 -15.26 -17.89 -5.34
C ASN A 90 -16.38 -16.99 -4.78
N ASP A 91 -16.05 -15.97 -3.99
CA ASP A 91 -16.98 -14.95 -3.51
C ASP A 91 -17.42 -13.97 -4.61
N GLY A 92 -16.89 -14.07 -5.82
CA GLY A 92 -17.26 -13.25 -6.98
C GLY A 92 -16.84 -11.78 -6.86
N VAL A 93 -15.70 -11.47 -6.22
CA VAL A 93 -15.24 -10.10 -6.07
C VAL A 93 -14.90 -9.46 -7.43
N LEU A 94 -15.29 -8.19 -7.61
CA LEU A 94 -14.91 -7.37 -8.77
C LEU A 94 -13.43 -7.06 -8.77
N ALA A 95 -12.94 -6.64 -7.64
CA ALA A 95 -11.56 -6.22 -7.43
C ALA A 95 -11.09 -6.57 -6.02
N VAL A 96 -9.79 -6.79 -5.88
CA VAL A 96 -9.12 -7.01 -4.60
C VAL A 96 -8.13 -5.90 -4.34
N VAL A 97 -8.17 -5.33 -3.14
CA VAL A 97 -7.17 -4.42 -2.60
C VAL A 97 -6.20 -5.23 -1.74
N GLY A 98 -4.94 -5.23 -2.12
CA GLY A 98 -3.87 -6.01 -1.46
C GLY A 98 -3.20 -7.02 -2.42
N SER A 99 -2.23 -7.79 -1.95
CA SER A 99 -1.73 -7.84 -0.58
C SER A 99 -0.74 -6.70 -0.29
N TYR A 100 -0.37 -6.57 1.00
CA TYR A 100 0.69 -5.66 1.44
C TYR A 100 2.08 -6.19 1.06
N THR A 101 2.39 -7.46 1.37
CA THR A 101 3.71 -8.03 1.08
C THR A 101 3.81 -8.50 -0.37
N SER A 102 4.96 -8.27 -0.99
CA SER A 102 5.20 -8.72 -2.37
C SER A 102 5.09 -10.25 -2.52
N GLY A 103 5.53 -11.02 -1.51
CA GLY A 103 5.43 -12.48 -1.54
C GLY A 103 3.99 -12.99 -1.57
N ALA A 104 3.10 -12.38 -0.78
CA ALA A 104 1.68 -12.69 -0.79
C ALA A 104 1.01 -12.25 -2.10
N ALA A 105 1.35 -11.05 -2.60
CA ALA A 105 0.83 -10.55 -3.87
C ALA A 105 1.23 -11.45 -5.04
N LEU A 106 2.51 -11.89 -5.13
CA LEU A 106 3.02 -12.82 -6.15
C LEU A 106 2.30 -14.18 -6.13
N ALA A 107 1.97 -14.69 -4.94
CA ALA A 107 1.25 -15.96 -4.81
C ALA A 107 -0.23 -15.86 -5.24
N ALA A 108 -0.85 -14.70 -5.04
CA ALA A 108 -2.25 -14.44 -5.36
C ALA A 108 -2.47 -14.04 -6.83
N GLU A 109 -1.54 -13.29 -7.41
CA GLU A 109 -1.60 -12.68 -8.73
C GLU A 109 -2.06 -13.64 -9.85
N PRO A 110 -1.46 -14.85 -10.04
CA PRO A 110 -1.87 -15.76 -11.09
C PRO A 110 -3.28 -16.33 -10.88
N ILE A 111 -3.79 -16.35 -9.63
CA ILE A 111 -5.13 -16.83 -9.32
C ILE A 111 -6.15 -15.77 -9.75
N TYR A 112 -5.92 -14.51 -9.39
CA TYR A 112 -6.77 -13.39 -9.82
C TYR A 112 -6.73 -13.20 -11.34
N ALA A 113 -5.55 -13.34 -11.95
CA ALA A 113 -5.41 -13.20 -13.40
C ALA A 113 -6.25 -14.22 -14.18
N ARG A 114 -6.25 -15.49 -13.77
CA ARG A 114 -7.08 -16.54 -14.42
C ARG A 114 -8.57 -16.29 -14.27
N ALA A 115 -8.99 -15.65 -13.19
CA ALA A 115 -10.39 -15.33 -12.90
C ALA A 115 -10.83 -13.95 -13.44
N ASN A 116 -9.94 -13.19 -14.08
CA ASN A 116 -10.15 -11.81 -14.51
C ASN A 116 -10.57 -10.88 -13.34
N VAL A 117 -10.11 -11.15 -12.12
CA VAL A 117 -10.30 -10.30 -10.96
C VAL A 117 -9.19 -9.24 -10.93
N ILE A 118 -9.57 -7.97 -10.79
CA ILE A 118 -8.61 -6.87 -10.67
C ILE A 118 -7.92 -6.95 -9.31
N GLN A 119 -6.58 -6.91 -9.31
CA GLN A 119 -5.78 -6.81 -8.10
C GLN A 119 -5.06 -5.46 -8.08
N THR A 120 -5.30 -4.65 -7.04
CA THR A 120 -4.51 -3.46 -6.76
C THR A 120 -3.67 -3.71 -5.51
N SER A 121 -2.36 -3.51 -5.56
CA SER A 121 -1.44 -3.94 -4.49
C SER A 121 -0.30 -2.96 -4.26
N ASP A 122 0.17 -2.89 -3.02
CA ASP A 122 1.39 -2.18 -2.65
C ASP A 122 2.65 -3.05 -2.74
N GLY A 123 2.54 -4.30 -3.17
CA GLY A 123 3.71 -5.12 -3.41
C GLY A 123 4.69 -4.42 -4.37
N THR A 124 5.90 -4.08 -3.90
CA THR A 124 6.86 -3.26 -4.65
C THR A 124 7.87 -4.05 -5.46
N SER A 125 7.90 -5.41 -5.32
CA SER A 125 8.77 -6.25 -6.14
C SER A 125 8.51 -6.06 -7.64
N ASP A 126 9.56 -5.78 -8.41
CA ASP A 126 9.45 -5.59 -9.87
C ASP A 126 8.92 -6.82 -10.60
N GLN A 127 8.99 -8.02 -9.98
CA GLN A 127 8.48 -9.28 -10.55
C GLN A 127 6.97 -9.21 -10.83
N LEU A 128 6.18 -8.52 -9.99
CA LEU A 128 4.73 -8.42 -10.10
C LEU A 128 4.27 -7.86 -11.47
N THR A 129 4.89 -6.79 -11.93
CA THR A 129 4.57 -6.22 -13.25
C THR A 129 5.33 -6.91 -14.39
N ALA A 130 6.49 -7.54 -14.09
CA ALA A 130 7.26 -8.31 -15.08
C ALA A 130 6.54 -9.60 -15.52
N HIS A 131 5.66 -10.18 -14.71
CA HIS A 131 4.83 -11.33 -15.09
C HIS A 131 3.83 -10.99 -16.20
N GLY A 132 3.49 -9.71 -16.39
CA GLY A 132 2.67 -9.23 -17.49
C GLY A 132 1.17 -9.53 -17.36
N PHE A 133 0.69 -9.91 -16.17
CA PHE A 133 -0.74 -10.09 -15.90
C PHE A 133 -1.48 -8.76 -15.98
N LYS A 134 -2.48 -8.70 -16.84
CA LYS A 134 -3.23 -7.46 -17.12
C LYS A 134 -4.21 -7.07 -15.99
N THR A 135 -4.46 -7.94 -15.06
CA THR A 135 -5.33 -7.70 -13.90
C THR A 135 -4.61 -7.06 -12.72
N PHE A 136 -3.27 -7.00 -12.74
CA PHE A 136 -2.47 -6.44 -11.66
C PHE A 136 -2.19 -4.94 -11.89
N PHE A 137 -2.38 -4.15 -10.83
CA PHE A 137 -2.13 -2.71 -10.81
C PHE A 137 -1.39 -2.36 -9.52
N ARG A 138 -0.18 -1.82 -9.65
CA ARG A 138 0.64 -1.43 -8.50
C ARG A 138 0.18 -0.08 -7.93
N ASN A 139 0.05 -0.01 -6.61
CA ASN A 139 -0.37 1.20 -5.92
C ASN A 139 0.80 2.06 -5.42
N ALA A 140 1.97 1.45 -5.16
CA ALA A 140 3.20 2.10 -4.71
C ALA A 140 4.26 2.13 -5.83
N PRO A 141 5.28 2.97 -5.79
CA PRO A 141 6.41 2.89 -6.73
C PRO A 141 7.19 1.57 -6.58
N PRO A 142 7.81 1.05 -7.67
CA PRO A 142 8.53 -0.22 -7.64
C PRO A 142 9.90 -0.13 -6.92
N ASN A 143 10.42 -1.28 -6.50
CA ASN A 143 11.75 -1.42 -5.89
C ASN A 143 12.86 -0.77 -6.74
N SER A 144 12.80 -0.93 -8.06
CA SER A 144 13.79 -0.34 -8.98
C SER A 144 13.83 1.19 -8.89
N ALA A 145 12.70 1.85 -8.71
CA ALA A 145 12.64 3.30 -8.56
C ALA A 145 13.18 3.75 -7.19
N GLU A 146 12.83 3.04 -6.12
CA GLU A 146 13.38 3.32 -4.79
C GLU A 146 14.89 3.14 -4.75
N ALA A 147 15.41 2.08 -5.37
CA ALA A 147 16.84 1.79 -5.39
C ALA A 147 17.67 2.89 -6.06
N VAL A 148 17.16 3.47 -7.15
CA VAL A 148 17.80 4.62 -7.80
C VAL A 148 17.85 5.83 -6.86
N PHE A 149 16.73 6.13 -6.20
CA PHE A 149 16.67 7.25 -5.24
C PHE A 149 17.59 7.01 -4.04
N THR A 150 17.60 5.79 -3.50
CA THR A 150 18.44 5.41 -2.35
C THR A 150 19.93 5.56 -2.66
N ALA A 151 20.39 5.13 -3.83
CA ALA A 151 21.79 5.32 -4.25
C ALA A 151 22.14 6.81 -4.39
N ALA A 152 21.26 7.60 -5.00
CA ALA A 152 21.43 9.05 -5.10
C ALA A 152 21.46 9.71 -3.70
N TYR A 153 20.63 9.25 -2.77
CA TYR A 153 20.67 9.70 -1.38
C TYR A 153 22.01 9.40 -0.71
N PHE A 154 22.55 8.18 -0.84
CA PHE A 154 23.87 7.85 -0.27
C PHE A 154 24.95 8.79 -0.79
N LYS A 155 24.96 9.03 -2.09
CA LYS A 155 25.91 9.95 -2.74
C LYS A 155 25.76 11.39 -2.23
N ALA A 156 24.53 11.88 -2.13
CA ALA A 156 24.23 13.24 -1.65
C ALA A 156 24.65 13.45 -0.19
N MET A 157 24.51 12.42 0.65
CA MET A 157 24.96 12.45 2.05
C MET A 157 26.45 12.17 2.22
N GLY A 158 27.18 11.89 1.15
CA GLY A 158 28.61 11.63 1.18
C GLY A 158 28.99 10.27 1.79
N TYR A 159 28.06 9.32 1.89
CA TYR A 159 28.37 7.97 2.35
C TYR A 159 29.24 7.25 1.35
N LYS A 160 30.43 6.80 1.80
CA LYS A 160 31.39 6.06 0.99
C LYS A 160 31.40 4.57 1.30
N LYS A 161 31.03 4.18 2.55
CA LYS A 161 30.99 2.81 3.02
C LYS A 161 29.62 2.54 3.63
N VAL A 162 28.85 1.64 3.00
CA VAL A 162 27.49 1.28 3.45
C VAL A 162 27.43 -0.24 3.64
N ALA A 163 26.89 -0.69 4.76
CA ALA A 163 26.48 -2.07 4.97
C ALA A 163 25.01 -2.22 4.60
N VAL A 164 24.63 -3.34 4.00
CA VAL A 164 23.23 -3.65 3.66
C VAL A 164 22.77 -4.84 4.47
N ILE A 165 21.59 -4.74 5.07
CA ILE A 165 20.89 -5.83 5.72
C ILE A 165 19.60 -6.09 4.97
N THR A 166 19.27 -7.35 4.72
CA THR A 166 18.02 -7.77 4.08
C THR A 166 17.53 -9.08 4.66
N ASP A 167 16.23 -9.34 4.57
CA ASP A 167 15.67 -10.67 4.82
C ASP A 167 15.60 -11.49 3.52
N HIS A 168 14.98 -12.68 3.59
CA HIS A 168 14.84 -13.57 2.43
C HIS A 168 13.54 -13.35 1.63
N SER A 169 12.75 -12.33 1.95
CA SER A 169 11.52 -12.03 1.22
C SER A 169 11.83 -11.54 -0.20
N SER A 170 10.90 -11.78 -1.12
CA SER A 170 11.02 -11.31 -2.51
C SER A 170 11.10 -9.78 -2.62
N PHE A 171 10.39 -9.06 -1.72
CA PHE A 171 10.49 -7.61 -1.58
C PHE A 171 11.90 -7.18 -1.19
N ALA A 172 12.33 -7.62 0.00
CA ALA A 172 13.56 -7.11 0.61
C ALA A 172 14.81 -7.49 -0.17
N THR A 173 14.89 -8.75 -0.66
CA THR A 173 16.03 -9.20 -1.48
C THR A 173 16.10 -8.42 -2.79
N GLY A 174 14.96 -8.24 -3.49
CA GLY A 174 14.92 -7.50 -4.75
C GLY A 174 15.33 -6.04 -4.59
N LEU A 175 14.83 -5.36 -3.55
CA LEU A 175 15.21 -3.98 -3.25
C LEU A 175 16.69 -3.86 -2.86
N ALA A 176 17.18 -4.73 -1.98
CA ALA A 176 18.59 -4.73 -1.57
C ALA A 176 19.52 -4.93 -2.76
N ASP A 177 19.22 -5.86 -3.66
CA ASP A 177 20.03 -6.13 -4.86
C ASP A 177 20.06 -4.93 -5.80
N ALA A 178 18.92 -4.30 -6.02
CA ALA A 178 18.81 -3.09 -6.83
C ALA A 178 19.58 -1.90 -6.19
N VAL A 179 19.47 -1.72 -4.87
CA VAL A 179 20.22 -0.68 -4.14
C VAL A 179 21.72 -0.91 -4.24
N VAL A 180 22.20 -2.15 -3.99
CA VAL A 180 23.62 -2.51 -4.11
C VAL A 180 24.15 -2.23 -5.51
N ALA A 181 23.37 -2.60 -6.54
CA ALA A 181 23.79 -2.39 -7.94
C ALA A 181 23.91 -0.89 -8.29
N ASN A 182 22.94 -0.07 -7.87
CA ASN A 182 22.95 1.38 -8.15
C ASN A 182 23.99 2.11 -7.29
N ALA A 183 24.13 1.79 -6.01
CA ALA A 183 25.12 2.36 -5.11
C ALA A 183 26.56 2.14 -5.63
N LYS A 184 26.87 0.93 -6.12
CA LYS A 184 28.18 0.62 -6.73
C LYS A 184 28.44 1.46 -7.98
N LYS A 185 27.45 1.68 -8.86
CA LYS A 185 27.57 2.57 -10.02
C LYS A 185 27.90 4.00 -9.61
N ASP A 186 27.36 4.45 -8.47
CA ASP A 186 27.60 5.78 -7.92
C ASP A 186 28.89 5.89 -7.08
N GLY A 187 29.70 4.83 -7.04
CA GLY A 187 31.00 4.79 -6.35
C GLY A 187 30.91 4.64 -4.83
N VAL A 188 29.79 4.09 -4.33
CA VAL A 188 29.63 3.73 -2.92
C VAL A 188 30.12 2.29 -2.71
N ASP A 189 31.02 2.11 -1.75
CA ASP A 189 31.53 0.80 -1.33
C ASP A 189 30.49 0.11 -0.44
N ILE A 190 29.92 -1.00 -0.92
CA ILE A 190 29.06 -1.86 -0.14
C ILE A 190 29.94 -2.88 0.58
N VAL A 191 30.25 -2.60 1.85
CA VAL A 191 31.21 -3.38 2.64
C VAL A 191 30.71 -4.80 2.97
N ASP A 192 29.40 -4.98 3.08
CA ASP A 192 28.76 -6.31 3.20
C ASP A 192 27.27 -6.21 2.85
N LYS A 193 26.70 -7.33 2.36
CA LYS A 193 25.26 -7.54 2.26
C LYS A 193 24.92 -8.76 3.12
N ALA A 194 24.39 -8.51 4.30
CA ALA A 194 24.03 -9.51 5.29
C ALA A 194 22.57 -9.90 5.20
N TYR A 195 22.28 -11.17 5.43
CA TYR A 195 20.92 -11.71 5.52
C TYR A 195 20.52 -11.95 6.96
N ILE A 196 19.25 -11.68 7.27
CA ILE A 196 18.62 -11.99 8.55
C ILE A 196 17.41 -12.90 8.36
N SER A 197 17.00 -13.58 9.43
CA SER A 197 15.68 -14.21 9.48
C SER A 197 14.67 -13.20 9.97
N ALA A 198 13.64 -12.90 9.17
CA ALA A 198 12.54 -12.02 9.58
C ALA A 198 11.89 -12.52 10.87
N GLY A 199 11.46 -11.60 11.73
CA GLY A 199 10.84 -11.89 13.03
C GLY A 199 11.80 -12.37 14.12
N SER A 200 13.12 -12.39 13.87
CA SER A 200 14.10 -12.68 14.91
C SER A 200 14.10 -11.61 16.00
N GLN A 201 14.32 -12.03 17.24
CA GLN A 201 14.42 -11.09 18.36
C GLN A 201 15.85 -10.59 18.63
N ASN A 202 16.85 -11.17 17.96
CA ASN A 202 18.25 -10.86 18.18
C ASN A 202 19.02 -10.72 16.88
N TYR A 203 19.40 -9.51 16.55
CA TYR A 203 20.24 -9.14 15.39
C TYR A 203 21.67 -8.74 15.81
N THR A 204 22.00 -8.81 17.12
CA THR A 204 23.31 -8.45 17.66
C THR A 204 24.47 -9.14 16.92
N PRO A 205 24.42 -10.44 16.58
CA PRO A 205 25.56 -11.09 15.89
C PRO A 205 25.86 -10.46 14.53
N VAL A 206 24.84 -10.22 13.70
CA VAL A 206 25.05 -9.59 12.38
C VAL A 206 25.50 -8.14 12.54
N LEU A 207 24.91 -7.40 13.49
CA LEU A 207 25.28 -6.01 13.74
C LEU A 207 26.71 -5.87 14.25
N THR A 208 27.18 -6.78 15.11
CA THR A 208 28.58 -6.80 15.61
C THR A 208 29.56 -7.06 14.45
N LYS A 209 29.26 -8.02 13.56
CA LYS A 209 30.05 -8.26 12.35
C LYS A 209 30.14 -7.01 11.47
N LEU A 210 29.01 -6.37 11.21
CA LEU A 210 28.98 -5.17 10.35
C LEU A 210 29.68 -3.97 11.01
N ASN A 211 29.53 -3.79 12.33
CA ASN A 211 30.19 -2.72 13.07
C ASN A 211 31.71 -2.78 12.98
N ALA A 212 32.30 -3.98 12.97
CA ALA A 212 33.74 -4.20 12.79
C ALA A 212 34.27 -3.74 11.42
N MET A 213 33.41 -3.57 10.42
CA MET A 213 33.76 -3.06 9.10
C MET A 213 33.72 -1.52 9.00
N HIS A 214 33.31 -0.86 10.10
CA HIS A 214 33.20 0.61 10.21
C HIS A 214 32.38 1.27 9.09
N PRO A 215 31.13 0.81 8.80
CA PRO A 215 30.28 1.47 7.82
C PRO A 215 29.85 2.84 8.34
N GLN A 216 29.67 3.79 7.40
CA GLN A 216 29.10 5.10 7.72
C GLN A 216 27.57 5.03 7.85
N ALA A 217 26.96 4.10 7.11
CA ALA A 217 25.52 3.83 7.19
C ALA A 217 25.24 2.33 7.11
N VAL A 218 24.14 1.92 7.73
CA VAL A 218 23.50 0.61 7.57
C VAL A 218 22.17 0.84 6.86
N TYR A 219 22.04 0.32 5.66
CA TYR A 219 20.78 0.28 4.93
C TYR A 219 20.05 -1.02 5.24
N PHE A 220 18.80 -0.89 5.65
CA PHE A 220 17.93 -2.04 5.92
C PHE A 220 16.81 -2.12 4.88
N SER A 221 16.85 -3.17 4.06
CA SER A 221 15.78 -3.58 3.17
C SER A 221 15.00 -4.71 3.83
N GLY A 222 13.83 -4.40 4.33
CA GLY A 222 12.94 -5.28 5.10
C GLY A 222 11.85 -4.48 5.77
N TYR A 223 11.05 -5.11 6.61
CA TYR A 223 9.84 -4.51 7.18
C TYR A 223 10.09 -3.84 8.53
N TYR A 224 9.20 -2.91 8.88
CA TYR A 224 9.31 -2.02 10.04
C TYR A 224 9.47 -2.73 11.40
N THR A 225 8.97 -3.95 11.55
CA THR A 225 9.09 -4.72 12.79
C THR A 225 10.54 -5.08 13.09
N ASP A 226 11.23 -5.61 12.09
CA ASP A 226 12.65 -5.95 12.19
C ASP A 226 13.52 -4.68 12.15
N GLY A 227 13.17 -3.71 11.30
CA GLY A 227 13.87 -2.43 11.20
C GLY A 227 13.91 -1.67 12.51
N GLY A 228 12.79 -1.60 13.23
CA GLY A 228 12.73 -0.97 14.56
C GLY A 228 13.63 -1.67 15.59
N LEU A 229 13.63 -3.01 15.57
CA LEU A 229 14.46 -3.80 16.48
C LEU A 229 15.95 -3.71 16.14
N ILE A 230 16.32 -3.75 14.85
CA ILE A 230 17.68 -3.52 14.36
C ILE A 230 18.16 -2.15 14.85
N LYS A 231 17.36 -1.09 14.67
CA LYS A 231 17.73 0.26 15.09
C LYS A 231 17.94 0.36 16.60
N ALA A 232 17.10 -0.30 17.41
CA ALA A 232 17.26 -0.38 18.86
C ALA A 232 18.59 -1.07 19.23
N GLN A 233 18.88 -2.21 18.60
CA GLN A 233 20.10 -3.00 18.90
C GLN A 233 21.37 -2.31 18.38
N MET A 234 21.32 -1.57 17.28
CA MET A 234 22.43 -0.69 16.86
C MET A 234 22.78 0.33 17.95
N ALA A 235 21.78 0.94 18.57
CA ALA A 235 22.00 1.88 19.66
C ALA A 235 22.57 1.20 20.91
N GLN A 236 22.07 0.02 21.29
CA GLN A 236 22.60 -0.78 22.41
C GLN A 236 24.08 -1.16 22.22
N LEU A 237 24.48 -1.45 20.97
CA LEU A 237 25.87 -1.74 20.61
C LEU A 237 26.73 -0.48 20.47
N GLY A 238 26.17 0.72 20.65
CA GLY A 238 26.90 1.98 20.48
C GLY A 238 27.38 2.23 19.06
N MET A 239 26.75 1.61 18.04
CA MET A 239 27.10 1.80 16.62
C MET A 239 26.89 3.25 16.21
N LYS A 240 27.88 3.82 15.53
CA LYS A 240 27.86 5.23 15.04
C LYS A 240 27.30 5.36 13.63
N ALA A 241 27.16 4.24 12.91
CA ALA A 241 26.59 4.22 11.57
C ALA A 241 25.16 4.76 11.56
N ALA A 242 24.81 5.57 10.55
CA ALA A 242 23.45 6.01 10.34
C ALA A 242 22.57 4.80 9.98
N PHE A 243 21.35 4.73 10.52
CA PHE A 243 20.34 3.77 10.07
C PHE A 243 19.52 4.38 8.94
N ILE A 244 19.40 3.66 7.83
CA ILE A 244 18.59 4.03 6.67
C ILE A 244 17.69 2.84 6.35
N GLY A 245 16.39 3.02 6.50
CA GLY A 245 15.38 2.01 6.15
C GLY A 245 14.77 2.27 4.79
N GLY A 246 14.50 1.22 4.04
CA GLY A 246 13.66 1.30 2.84
C GLY A 246 12.19 1.57 3.20
N ASP A 247 11.37 1.65 2.19
CA ASP A 247 9.98 2.11 2.20
C ASP A 247 9.09 1.40 3.26
N ALA A 248 9.20 0.09 3.39
CA ALA A 248 8.42 -0.70 4.35
C ALA A 248 8.79 -0.46 5.83
N ASN A 249 9.75 0.43 6.11
CA ASN A 249 10.05 0.91 7.46
C ASN A 249 9.22 2.14 7.86
N GLN A 250 8.46 2.74 6.93
CA GLN A 250 7.56 3.85 7.22
C GLN A 250 6.26 3.33 7.88
N ASN A 251 6.32 3.12 9.17
CA ASN A 251 5.16 2.72 9.98
C ASN A 251 5.29 3.31 11.39
N VAL A 252 4.18 3.74 11.97
CA VAL A 252 4.17 4.29 13.35
C VAL A 252 4.68 3.28 14.38
N ALA A 253 4.60 1.98 14.11
CA ALA A 253 5.12 0.94 14.98
C ALA A 253 6.65 0.87 14.99
N PHE A 254 7.35 1.31 13.93
CA PHE A 254 8.81 1.38 13.91
C PHE A 254 9.35 2.18 15.08
N ALA A 255 8.83 3.40 15.28
CA ALA A 255 9.28 4.27 16.38
C ALA A 255 8.92 3.68 17.75
N LYS A 256 7.78 3.00 17.89
CA LYS A 256 7.40 2.31 19.12
C LYS A 256 8.35 1.17 19.46
N ILE A 257 8.77 0.38 18.48
CA ILE A 257 9.70 -0.74 18.65
C ILE A 257 11.12 -0.25 18.94
N ALA A 258 11.59 0.74 18.20
CA ALA A 258 12.93 1.30 18.37
C ALA A 258 13.06 2.16 19.64
N GLY A 259 11.95 2.62 20.22
CA GLY A 259 11.94 3.51 21.38
C GLY A 259 12.71 4.81 21.13
N SER A 260 13.45 5.29 22.12
CA SER A 260 14.27 6.51 21.98
C SER A 260 15.34 6.41 20.88
N ALA A 261 15.75 5.19 20.52
CA ALA A 261 16.70 4.96 19.44
C ALA A 261 16.12 5.29 18.05
N ALA A 262 14.81 5.41 17.89
CA ALA A 262 14.20 5.78 16.61
C ALA A 262 14.67 7.16 16.12
N THR A 263 14.96 8.07 17.04
CA THR A 263 15.41 9.44 16.68
C THR A 263 16.62 9.40 15.77
N GLY A 264 16.55 10.13 14.66
CA GLY A 264 17.60 10.20 13.65
C GLY A 264 17.68 9.01 12.70
N ALA A 265 16.83 7.98 12.85
CA ALA A 265 16.65 6.97 11.80
C ALA A 265 16.10 7.65 10.55
N VAL A 266 16.67 7.34 9.40
CA VAL A 266 16.20 7.84 8.10
C VAL A 266 15.39 6.73 7.42
N ILE A 267 14.25 7.10 6.87
CA ILE A 267 13.41 6.21 6.07
C ILE A 267 13.25 6.81 4.68
N ILE A 268 13.35 5.98 3.65
CA ILE A 268 13.13 6.35 2.25
C ILE A 268 11.77 5.82 1.84
N ASN A 269 10.85 6.70 1.46
CA ASN A 269 9.54 6.34 0.92
C ASN A 269 8.94 7.54 0.17
N VAL A 270 7.73 7.40 -0.34
CA VAL A 270 6.90 8.56 -0.73
C VAL A 270 6.50 9.35 0.52
N PRO A 271 6.09 10.64 0.38
CA PRO A 271 5.74 11.46 1.54
C PRO A 271 4.76 10.80 2.50
N ALA A 272 5.01 10.97 3.80
CA ALA A 272 4.15 10.40 4.84
C ALA A 272 2.74 11.04 4.81
N PRO A 273 1.70 10.37 5.33
CA PRO A 273 0.32 10.85 5.25
C PRO A 273 0.13 12.30 5.71
N GLN A 274 0.76 12.70 6.81
CA GLN A 274 0.68 14.07 7.34
C GLN A 274 1.38 15.12 6.50
N ASP A 275 2.30 14.73 5.63
CA ASP A 275 3.10 15.63 4.78
C ASP A 275 2.47 15.83 3.40
N LEU A 276 1.37 15.13 3.11
CA LEU A 276 0.68 15.23 1.83
C LEU A 276 -0.04 16.58 1.72
N PRO A 277 0.29 17.40 0.71
CA PRO A 277 -0.28 18.75 0.58
C PRO A 277 -1.71 18.76 0.04
N TYR A 278 -2.22 17.62 -0.44
CA TYR A 278 -3.45 17.53 -1.23
C TYR A 278 -4.70 17.67 -0.36
N PRO A 279 -5.68 18.54 -0.73
CA PRO A 279 -6.93 18.67 0.02
C PRO A 279 -7.68 17.34 0.18
N VAL A 280 -7.72 16.52 -0.88
CA VAL A 280 -8.38 15.20 -0.86
C VAL A 280 -7.74 14.23 0.15
N ALA A 281 -6.42 14.31 0.36
CA ALA A 281 -5.73 13.53 1.38
C ALA A 281 -6.09 14.00 2.79
N LYS A 282 -6.09 15.31 3.02
CA LYS A 282 -6.44 15.91 4.31
C LYS A 282 -7.88 15.58 4.71
N GLU A 283 -8.79 15.62 3.77
CA GLU A 283 -10.19 15.22 3.99
C GLU A 283 -10.27 13.72 4.35
N PHE A 284 -9.63 12.85 3.58
CA PHE A 284 -9.61 11.41 3.86
C PHE A 284 -9.01 11.12 5.25
N LEU A 285 -7.88 11.73 5.61
CA LEU A 285 -7.24 11.56 6.91
C LEU A 285 -8.15 12.01 8.07
N SER A 286 -8.86 13.11 7.89
CA SER A 286 -9.85 13.58 8.88
C SER A 286 -10.99 12.59 9.06
N GLN A 287 -11.54 12.08 7.95
CA GLN A 287 -12.62 11.09 7.95
C GLN A 287 -12.16 9.73 8.52
N PHE A 288 -10.95 9.30 8.19
CA PHE A 288 -10.35 8.08 8.72
C PHE A 288 -10.19 8.18 10.25
N LYS A 289 -9.61 9.28 10.74
CA LYS A 289 -9.48 9.52 12.17
C LYS A 289 -10.84 9.58 12.89
N ALA A 290 -11.84 10.20 12.27
CA ALA A 290 -13.19 10.26 12.84
C ALA A 290 -13.86 8.88 12.91
N ALA A 291 -13.59 8.00 11.93
CA ALA A 291 -14.17 6.66 11.87
C ALA A 291 -13.49 5.67 12.84
N TYR A 292 -12.16 5.77 13.01
CA TYR A 292 -11.37 4.75 13.69
C TYR A 292 -10.61 5.23 14.94
N GLY A 293 -10.63 6.52 15.24
CA GLY A 293 -9.99 7.11 16.42
C GLY A 293 -8.48 7.34 16.30
N HIS A 294 -7.85 6.93 15.21
CA HIS A 294 -6.41 7.10 14.96
C HIS A 294 -6.13 7.48 13.52
N GLN A 295 -4.91 7.92 13.24
CA GLN A 295 -4.43 8.15 11.88
C GLN A 295 -4.02 6.81 11.22
N PRO A 296 -3.96 6.76 9.87
CA PRO A 296 -3.37 5.63 9.16
C PRO A 296 -1.98 5.27 9.69
N PRO A 297 -1.63 3.98 9.77
CA PRO A 297 -0.33 3.55 10.30
C PRO A 297 0.84 3.96 9.39
N SER A 298 0.61 4.07 8.10
CA SER A 298 1.59 4.43 7.09
C SER A 298 0.93 5.03 5.85
N VAL A 299 1.74 5.40 4.86
CA VAL A 299 1.25 5.84 3.55
C VAL A 299 0.57 4.70 2.78
N TYR A 300 0.87 3.44 3.07
CA TYR A 300 0.30 2.28 2.37
C TYR A 300 -1.22 2.14 2.55
N THR A 301 -1.76 2.61 3.67
CA THR A 301 -3.21 2.76 3.83
C THR A 301 -3.80 3.66 2.73
N LEU A 302 -3.10 4.75 2.37
CA LEU A 302 -3.59 5.72 1.38
C LEU A 302 -3.35 5.25 -0.05
N THR A 303 -2.22 4.61 -0.34
CA THR A 303 -1.93 4.08 -1.68
C THR A 303 -2.88 2.94 -2.04
N ASN A 304 -3.23 2.06 -1.09
CA ASN A 304 -4.27 1.06 -1.30
C ASN A 304 -5.66 1.68 -1.45
N ALA A 305 -5.97 2.72 -0.69
CA ALA A 305 -7.20 3.50 -0.89
C ALA A 305 -7.24 4.13 -2.30
N ASP A 306 -6.11 4.62 -2.80
CA ASP A 306 -6.00 5.16 -4.16
C ASP A 306 -6.26 4.09 -5.23
N GLY A 307 -5.78 2.86 -5.03
CA GLY A 307 -6.07 1.74 -5.91
C GLY A 307 -7.59 1.50 -6.06
N LEU A 308 -8.32 1.40 -4.93
CA LEU A 308 -9.77 1.25 -4.97
C LEU A 308 -10.46 2.46 -5.57
N ARG A 309 -10.07 3.68 -5.19
CA ARG A 309 -10.65 4.91 -5.74
C ARG A 309 -10.50 5.00 -7.26
N ALA A 310 -9.35 4.58 -7.80
CA ALA A 310 -9.10 4.54 -9.23
C ALA A 310 -9.97 3.50 -9.95
N VAL A 311 -10.19 2.33 -9.34
CA VAL A 311 -11.10 1.30 -9.86
C VAL A 311 -12.54 1.82 -9.91
N LEU A 312 -13.05 2.37 -8.80
CA LEU A 312 -14.42 2.90 -8.71
C LEU A 312 -14.63 4.07 -9.70
N TYR A 313 -13.70 5.03 -9.74
CA TYR A 313 -13.74 6.16 -10.67
C TYR A 313 -13.78 5.70 -12.13
N THR A 314 -12.94 4.72 -12.48
CA THR A 314 -12.87 4.22 -13.86
C THR A 314 -14.16 3.50 -14.24
N ALA A 315 -14.71 2.68 -13.34
CA ALA A 315 -16.00 1.99 -13.57
C ALA A 315 -17.14 2.98 -13.79
N GLU A 316 -17.24 4.04 -12.98
CA GLU A 316 -18.23 5.11 -13.15
C GLU A 316 -18.05 5.85 -14.49
N LYS A 317 -16.81 6.19 -14.83
CA LYS A 317 -16.47 6.90 -16.07
C LYS A 317 -16.88 6.13 -17.32
N ILE A 318 -16.62 4.82 -17.35
CA ILE A 318 -16.99 3.96 -18.50
C ILE A 318 -18.39 3.35 -18.39
N LYS A 319 -19.08 3.58 -17.26
CA LYS A 319 -20.41 3.02 -16.94
C LYS A 319 -20.44 1.49 -17.06
N SER A 320 -19.43 0.81 -16.51
CA SER A 320 -19.32 -0.64 -16.59
C SER A 320 -18.42 -1.19 -15.49
N VAL A 321 -18.81 -2.33 -14.92
CA VAL A 321 -17.99 -3.15 -14.02
C VAL A 321 -17.47 -4.42 -14.71
N GLU A 322 -17.80 -4.63 -15.97
CA GLU A 322 -17.35 -5.80 -16.73
C GLU A 322 -15.82 -5.80 -16.85
N PRO A 323 -15.12 -6.86 -16.38
CA PRO A 323 -13.65 -6.92 -16.40
C PRO A 323 -13.05 -6.69 -17.78
N SER A 324 -13.68 -7.21 -18.84
CA SER A 324 -13.25 -7.06 -20.24
C SER A 324 -13.22 -5.61 -20.72
N ARG A 325 -13.99 -4.72 -20.09
CA ARG A 325 -14.03 -3.28 -20.36
C ARG A 325 -13.24 -2.48 -19.34
N LEU A 326 -13.31 -2.86 -18.06
CA LEU A 326 -12.72 -2.12 -16.97
C LEU A 326 -11.19 -2.25 -16.94
N ILE A 327 -10.65 -3.47 -17.13
CA ILE A 327 -9.19 -3.70 -17.12
C ILE A 327 -8.47 -2.87 -18.21
N PRO A 328 -8.89 -2.88 -19.49
CA PRO A 328 -8.27 -2.02 -20.49
C PRO A 328 -8.43 -0.52 -20.23
N ALA A 329 -9.51 -0.11 -19.55
CA ALA A 329 -9.72 1.29 -19.18
C ALA A 329 -8.78 1.73 -18.04
N LEU A 330 -8.51 0.84 -17.07
CA LEU A 330 -7.54 1.08 -16.00
C LEU A 330 -6.12 1.27 -16.55
N HIS A 331 -5.68 0.47 -17.53
CA HIS A 331 -4.39 0.66 -18.20
C HIS A 331 -4.28 1.97 -19.01
N LYS A 332 -5.39 2.68 -19.22
CA LYS A 332 -5.43 4.01 -19.84
C LYS A 332 -5.70 5.12 -18.83
N LEU A 333 -5.77 4.79 -17.54
CA LEU A 333 -5.93 5.78 -16.49
C LEU A 333 -4.70 6.68 -16.45
N SER A 334 -4.92 7.96 -16.66
CA SER A 334 -3.84 8.96 -16.65
C SER A 334 -4.21 10.14 -15.77
N ASN A 335 -3.21 10.66 -15.06
CA ASN A 335 -3.33 11.85 -14.21
C ASN A 335 -4.52 11.79 -13.24
N PHE A 336 -4.78 10.62 -12.65
CA PHE A 336 -5.83 10.45 -11.66
C PHE A 336 -5.44 11.16 -10.35
N GLN A 337 -6.37 11.93 -9.79
CA GLN A 337 -6.16 12.64 -8.54
C GLN A 337 -6.28 11.68 -7.34
N GLY A 338 -5.15 11.10 -6.95
CA GLY A 338 -5.02 10.25 -5.78
C GLY A 338 -4.88 11.04 -4.47
N LEU A 339 -5.00 10.32 -3.36
CA LEU A 339 -4.68 10.83 -2.02
C LEU A 339 -3.19 11.14 -1.91
N THR A 340 -2.37 10.31 -2.54
CA THR A 340 -0.90 10.38 -2.49
C THR A 340 -0.30 11.13 -3.69
N GLY A 341 -1.11 11.91 -4.38
CA GLY A 341 -0.75 12.70 -5.56
C GLY A 341 -1.34 12.14 -6.85
N ASN A 342 -1.18 12.91 -7.92
CA ASN A 342 -1.65 12.47 -9.23
C ASN A 342 -0.82 11.30 -9.73
N PHE A 343 -1.47 10.29 -10.28
CA PHE A 343 -0.79 9.14 -10.84
C PHE A 343 -1.48 8.60 -12.10
N SER A 344 -0.74 7.79 -12.82
CA SER A 344 -1.22 7.01 -13.97
C SER A 344 -0.87 5.54 -13.76
N TRP A 345 -1.58 4.64 -14.39
CA TRP A 345 -1.13 3.26 -14.60
C TRP A 345 -0.73 3.07 -16.06
N ASN A 346 0.49 2.58 -16.26
CA ASN A 346 0.96 2.29 -17.62
C ASN A 346 0.44 0.94 -18.15
N ALA A 347 0.88 0.55 -19.34
CA ALA A 347 0.45 -0.68 -20.01
C ALA A 347 0.83 -1.98 -19.25
N GLN A 348 1.72 -1.91 -18.29
CA GLN A 348 2.11 -3.01 -17.41
C GLN A 348 1.35 -3.00 -16.07
N GLY A 349 0.51 -1.97 -15.80
CA GLY A 349 -0.13 -1.76 -14.51
C GLY A 349 0.81 -1.12 -13.48
N GLU A 350 1.97 -0.61 -13.92
CA GLU A 350 2.92 0.08 -13.06
C GLU A 350 2.44 1.50 -12.76
N ARG A 351 2.57 1.93 -11.50
CA ARG A 351 2.26 3.29 -11.08
C ARG A 351 3.34 4.26 -11.52
N GLU A 352 2.92 5.34 -12.15
CA GLU A 352 3.76 6.48 -12.54
C GLU A 352 3.28 7.75 -11.84
N GLY A 353 4.19 8.69 -11.54
CA GLY A 353 3.84 10.00 -10.98
C GLY A 353 4.11 10.18 -9.48
N SER A 354 4.71 9.20 -8.80
CA SER A 354 5.12 9.30 -7.39
C SER A 354 6.62 9.59 -7.28
N GLY A 355 6.99 10.45 -6.32
CA GLY A 355 8.39 10.77 -6.00
C GLY A 355 8.76 10.28 -4.60
N PHE A 356 10.01 9.84 -4.43
CA PHE A 356 10.55 9.47 -3.13
C PHE A 356 11.09 10.68 -2.39
N VAL A 357 11.10 10.56 -1.06
CA VAL A 357 11.80 11.46 -0.13
C VAL A 357 12.54 10.62 0.90
N ALA A 358 13.59 11.18 1.47
CA ALA A 358 14.16 10.67 2.71
C ALA A 358 13.71 11.56 3.86
N PHE A 359 13.26 10.98 4.94
CA PHE A 359 12.86 11.70 6.14
C PHE A 359 13.48 11.08 7.38
N ALA A 360 13.86 11.95 8.33
CA ALA A 360 14.38 11.54 9.62
C ALA A 360 13.25 11.52 10.66
N ILE A 361 13.26 10.50 11.51
CA ILE A 361 12.38 10.42 12.67
C ILE A 361 12.86 11.42 13.73
N GLN A 362 11.94 12.27 14.19
CA GLN A 362 12.18 13.29 15.20
C GLN A 362 11.99 12.72 16.62
N PRO A 363 12.45 13.40 17.68
CA PRO A 363 12.26 12.94 19.06
C PRO A 363 10.80 12.72 19.48
N ASP A 364 9.86 13.41 18.85
CA ASP A 364 8.41 13.27 19.06
C ASP A 364 7.76 12.16 18.22
N GLY A 365 8.57 11.41 17.45
CA GLY A 365 8.15 10.34 16.55
C GLY A 365 7.61 10.81 15.19
N ASN A 366 7.55 12.11 14.95
CA ASN A 366 7.16 12.67 13.66
C ASN A 366 8.27 12.52 12.63
N TYR A 367 7.91 12.62 11.35
CA TYR A 367 8.82 12.58 10.23
C TYR A 367 9.18 14.01 9.79
N LYS A 368 10.45 14.23 9.43
CA LYS A 368 10.91 15.46 8.82
C LYS A 368 11.67 15.14 7.54
N ILE A 369 11.17 15.62 6.41
CA ILE A 369 11.83 15.44 5.10
C ILE A 369 13.22 16.11 5.16
N THR A 370 14.24 15.34 4.84
CA THR A 370 15.65 15.74 4.84
C THR A 370 16.28 15.73 3.46
N TYR A 371 15.67 14.98 2.50
CA TYR A 371 16.15 14.93 1.11
C TYR A 371 15.00 14.51 0.16
N PRO A 372 14.92 15.10 -1.08
CA PRO A 372 15.70 16.30 -1.44
C PRO A 372 15.39 17.45 -0.48
N ALA A 373 16.36 18.33 -0.28
CA ALA A 373 16.12 19.53 0.54
C ALA A 373 14.92 20.27 -0.05
N ALA A 374 13.99 20.70 0.81
CA ALA A 374 12.88 21.54 0.34
C ALA A 374 13.49 22.72 -0.42
N ALA A 375 13.06 22.90 -1.68
CA ALA A 375 13.47 24.10 -2.42
C ALA A 375 13.11 25.30 -1.53
N ALA A 376 14.11 26.12 -1.22
CA ALA A 376 13.88 27.38 -0.51
C ALA A 376 12.83 28.16 -1.31
N LYS A 377 11.67 28.40 -0.69
CA LYS A 377 10.57 29.18 -1.28
C LYS A 377 10.96 30.65 -1.33
#